data_f1d9d7de250ff6e33fead6cf86de732e
#
_entry.id   f1d9d7de250ff6e33fead6cf86de732e
#
_cell.length_a   1.000
_cell.length_b   1.000
_cell.length_c   1.000
_cell.angle_alpha   90.00
_cell.angle_beta   90.00
_cell.angle_gamma   90.00
#
_symmetry.space_group_name_H-M   'P 1'
#
loop_
_entity.id
_entity.type
_entity.pdbx_description
1 polymer ?
#
loop_
_entity_poly.entity_id
_entity_poly.type
_entity_poly.pdbx_seq_one_letter_code
_entity_poly.pdbx_strand_id
1 'polypeptide(L)'
;NWGASYLVNDFYKRFIRPDSSEEHLVAMGRWATAGLMILSAIMAMTILENATQAFDILLLSGAGSGAIYLLRWFWWRINAWTEIVAMASATIMAFVLVLLVPDAWVETTLLDAAAVKLLIAVSFTSLVWIATTYLTKPESMETLVRFYEQVQPGGPGWKKVIDAAEKQGILFSEEQKGWDLPQSLLSVALGTLGIYAALFSTGNFIYGKWAWGLGLLFISLTSSFLVIRLWRQLKIN
;
A
#
# COMPACT_ATOMS: atom_id res chain seq x y z
N ASN A 1 2.52 9.21 18.04
CA ASN A 1 3.67 8.38 18.43
C ASN A 1 4.39 7.69 17.26
N TRP A 2 3.69 7.09 16.28
CA TRP A 2 4.35 6.44 15.15
C TRP A 2 5.20 7.40 14.33
N GLY A 3 4.67 8.57 13.97
CA GLY A 3 5.44 9.59 13.24
C GLY A 3 6.70 10.02 13.97
N ALA A 4 6.63 10.19 15.29
CA ALA A 4 7.80 10.52 16.10
C ALA A 4 8.82 9.37 16.12
N SER A 5 8.36 8.11 16.16
CA SER A 5 9.24 6.94 16.07
C SER A 5 9.99 6.88 14.73
N TYR A 6 9.32 7.12 13.61
CA TYR A 6 9.96 7.19 12.29
C TYR A 6 10.97 8.35 12.21
N LEU A 7 10.62 9.53 12.71
CA LEU A 7 11.53 10.67 12.71
C LEU A 7 12.79 10.38 13.52
N VAL A 8 12.68 9.67 14.64
CA VAL A 8 13.84 9.43 15.51
C VAL A 8 14.64 8.20 15.08
N ASN A 9 13.99 7.07 14.83
CA ASN A 9 14.71 5.82 14.55
C ASN A 9 15.15 5.72 13.09
N ASP A 10 14.28 6.09 12.15
CA ASP A 10 14.57 5.88 10.72
C ASP A 10 15.30 7.06 10.10
N PHE A 11 15.10 8.28 10.61
CA PHE A 11 15.77 9.47 10.10
C PHE A 11 16.90 9.95 11.01
N TYR A 12 16.61 10.34 12.26
CA TYR A 12 17.62 10.96 13.14
C TYR A 12 18.77 10.00 13.47
N LYS A 13 18.48 8.81 13.98
CA LYS A 13 19.48 7.79 14.32
C LYS A 13 20.27 7.35 13.09
N ARG A 14 19.61 7.20 11.95
CA ARG A 14 20.26 6.67 10.73
C ARG A 14 21.14 7.69 10.02
N PHE A 15 20.71 8.95 9.92
CA PHE A 15 21.37 9.95 9.08
C PHE A 15 22.06 11.08 9.84
N ILE A 16 21.64 11.37 11.09
CA ILE A 16 22.17 12.50 11.85
C ILE A 16 23.13 12.02 12.93
N ARG A 17 22.73 11.04 13.74
CA ARG A 17 23.53 10.59 14.88
C ARG A 17 23.42 9.08 15.11
N PRO A 18 24.16 8.25 14.35
CA PRO A 18 24.09 6.77 14.43
C PRO A 18 24.44 6.21 15.81
N ASP A 19 25.40 6.84 16.51
CA ASP A 19 25.93 6.38 17.80
C ASP A 19 25.18 6.96 19.02
N SER A 20 23.91 7.35 18.85
CA SER A 20 23.09 7.89 19.93
C SER A 20 22.78 6.84 21.00
N SER A 21 22.89 7.22 22.28
CA SER A 21 22.40 6.38 23.38
C SER A 21 20.88 6.25 23.36
N GLU A 22 20.37 5.16 23.90
CA GLU A 22 18.92 4.92 24.00
C GLU A 22 18.21 6.03 24.80
N GLU A 23 18.83 6.54 25.86
CA GLU A 23 18.28 7.67 26.63
C GLU A 23 18.12 8.93 25.77
N HIS A 24 19.12 9.22 24.92
CA HIS A 24 19.05 10.34 23.99
C HIS A 24 17.94 10.16 22.95
N LEU A 25 17.78 8.95 22.40
CA LEU A 25 16.71 8.64 21.44
C LEU A 25 15.33 8.77 22.06
N VAL A 26 15.14 8.36 23.31
CA VAL A 26 13.89 8.55 24.05
C VAL A 26 13.59 10.05 24.27
N ALA A 27 14.59 10.86 24.63
CA ALA A 27 14.43 12.30 24.75
C ALA A 27 14.04 12.95 23.43
N MET A 28 14.72 12.58 22.33
CA MET A 28 14.39 13.04 20.97
C MET A 28 12.97 12.61 20.55
N GLY A 29 12.53 11.41 20.92
CA GLY A 29 11.18 10.93 20.69
C GLY A 29 10.10 11.78 21.37
N ARG A 30 10.37 12.21 22.59
CA ARG A 30 9.47 13.14 23.32
C ARG A 30 9.38 14.50 22.63
N TRP A 31 10.50 15.08 22.22
CA TRP A 31 10.55 16.33 21.47
C TRP A 31 9.87 16.22 20.10
N ALA A 32 10.12 15.14 19.36
CA ALA A 32 9.46 14.88 18.09
C ALA A 32 7.94 14.75 18.26
N THR A 33 7.48 14.06 19.31
CA THR A 33 6.04 13.94 19.62
C THR A 33 5.44 15.31 19.93
N ALA A 34 6.08 16.11 20.79
CA ALA A 34 5.60 17.45 21.11
C ALA A 34 5.55 18.36 19.87
N GLY A 35 6.59 18.33 19.02
CA GLY A 35 6.62 19.07 17.77
C GLY A 35 5.51 18.66 16.80
N LEU A 36 5.28 17.36 16.61
CA LEU A 36 4.19 16.86 15.78
C LEU A 36 2.80 17.22 16.32
N MET A 37 2.63 17.21 17.65
CA MET A 37 1.36 17.67 18.28
C MET A 37 1.10 19.14 17.99
N ILE A 38 2.12 20.00 18.14
CA ILE A 38 1.99 21.44 17.84
C ILE A 38 1.67 21.63 16.35
N LEU A 39 2.39 20.94 15.46
CA LEU A 39 2.14 21.02 14.02
C LEU A 39 0.72 20.56 13.68
N SER A 40 0.26 19.45 14.27
CA SER A 40 -1.11 18.96 14.07
C SER A 40 -2.17 19.95 14.56
N ALA A 41 -1.92 20.59 15.72
CA ALA A 41 -2.82 21.63 16.24
C ALA A 41 -2.88 22.85 15.31
N ILE A 42 -1.73 23.30 14.79
CA ILE A 42 -1.69 24.41 13.81
C ILE A 42 -2.47 24.02 12.55
N MET A 43 -2.23 22.82 11.98
CA MET A 43 -2.97 22.36 10.81
C MET A 43 -4.48 22.29 11.06
N ALA A 44 -4.91 21.77 12.22
CA ALA A 44 -6.31 21.69 12.58
C ALA A 44 -6.97 23.07 12.73
N MET A 45 -6.22 24.09 13.16
CA MET A 45 -6.75 25.45 13.35
C MET A 45 -6.69 26.32 12.09
N THR A 46 -5.81 26.03 11.14
CA THR A 46 -5.53 26.94 10.01
C THR A 46 -5.86 26.37 8.65
N ILE A 47 -5.85 25.03 8.49
CA ILE A 47 -5.95 24.36 7.19
C ILE A 47 -7.23 23.53 7.11
N LEU A 48 -7.57 22.81 8.19
CA LEU A 48 -8.69 21.88 8.19
C LEU A 48 -9.97 22.54 8.67
N GLU A 49 -11.03 22.46 7.89
CA GLU A 49 -12.35 22.95 8.26
C GLU A 49 -13.14 21.97 9.12
N ASN A 50 -12.92 20.68 8.89
CA ASN A 50 -13.62 19.60 9.60
C ASN A 50 -12.84 18.29 9.59
N ALA A 51 -13.29 17.31 10.37
CA ALA A 51 -12.66 15.99 10.47
C ALA A 51 -12.76 15.19 9.17
N THR A 52 -13.83 15.34 8.40
CA THR A 52 -14.00 14.63 7.12
C THR A 52 -12.88 15.01 6.13
N GLN A 53 -12.57 16.30 6.04
CA GLN A 53 -11.49 16.80 5.19
C GLN A 53 -10.12 16.19 5.56
N ALA A 54 -9.86 15.99 6.86
CA ALA A 54 -8.64 15.31 7.31
C ALA A 54 -8.62 13.84 6.86
N PHE A 55 -9.77 13.14 6.92
CA PHE A 55 -9.89 11.76 6.42
C PHE A 55 -9.70 11.68 4.90
N ASP A 56 -10.25 12.62 4.15
CA ASP A 56 -10.10 12.67 2.68
C ASP A 56 -8.63 12.85 2.29
N ILE A 57 -7.91 13.76 2.95
CA ILE A 57 -6.46 13.93 2.75
C ILE A 57 -5.71 12.64 3.05
N LEU A 58 -6.02 11.97 4.15
CA LEU A 58 -5.38 10.72 4.54
C LEU A 58 -5.66 9.60 3.52
N LEU A 59 -6.92 9.45 3.10
CA LEU A 59 -7.35 8.46 2.13
C LEU A 59 -6.66 8.66 0.77
N LEU A 60 -6.68 9.88 0.25
CA LEU A 60 -6.08 10.21 -1.04
C LEU A 60 -4.56 10.07 -1.02
N SER A 61 -3.89 10.45 0.08
CA SER A 61 -2.44 10.26 0.26
C SER A 61 -2.04 8.79 0.26
N GLY A 62 -2.84 7.92 0.89
CA GLY A 62 -2.61 6.47 0.92
C GLY A 62 -2.93 5.77 -0.38
N ALA A 63 -4.02 6.15 -1.04
CA ALA A 63 -4.52 5.47 -2.22
C ALA A 63 -3.53 5.54 -3.41
N GLY A 64 -2.92 6.68 -3.63
CA GLY A 64 -1.98 6.88 -4.74
C GLY A 64 -0.68 6.08 -4.59
N SER A 65 -0.20 5.88 -3.37
CA SER A 65 1.06 5.17 -3.07
C SER A 65 0.87 3.67 -2.79
N GLY A 66 -0.35 3.21 -2.50
CA GLY A 66 -0.62 1.84 -2.07
C GLY A 66 -0.18 0.76 -3.07
N ALA A 67 -0.32 1.03 -4.38
CA ALA A 67 0.05 0.09 -5.42
C ALA A 67 1.55 -0.25 -5.42
N ILE A 68 2.43 0.68 -5.10
CA ILE A 68 3.88 0.46 -5.05
C ILE A 68 4.26 -0.55 -3.98
N TYR A 69 3.65 -0.52 -2.81
CA TYR A 69 3.94 -1.45 -1.72
C TYR A 69 3.63 -2.91 -2.08
N LEU A 70 2.69 -3.11 -3.00
CA LEU A 70 2.44 -4.43 -3.58
C LEU A 70 3.39 -4.74 -4.73
N LEU A 71 3.54 -3.81 -5.68
CA LEU A 71 4.29 -4.04 -6.91
C LEU A 71 5.79 -4.23 -6.69
N ARG A 72 6.37 -3.68 -5.63
CA ARG A 72 7.78 -3.91 -5.28
C ARG A 72 8.10 -5.40 -5.03
N TRP A 73 7.13 -6.21 -4.68
CA TRP A 73 7.29 -7.66 -4.53
C TRP A 73 7.31 -8.40 -5.85
N PHE A 74 6.78 -7.77 -6.92
CA PHE A 74 6.59 -8.40 -8.22
C PHE A 74 7.43 -7.75 -9.33
N TRP A 75 8.10 -6.64 -9.04
CA TRP A 75 8.86 -5.91 -10.05
C TRP A 75 10.19 -5.38 -9.50
N TRP A 76 11.28 -6.01 -9.90
CA TRP A 76 12.65 -5.75 -9.46
C TRP A 76 13.12 -4.29 -9.63
N ARG A 77 12.52 -3.53 -10.54
CA ARG A 77 12.98 -2.19 -10.90
C ARG A 77 12.51 -1.10 -9.92
N ILE A 78 11.50 -1.37 -9.11
CA ILE A 78 11.04 -0.42 -8.09
C ILE A 78 12.18 -0.22 -7.08
N ASN A 79 12.51 1.07 -6.83
CA ASN A 79 13.59 1.49 -5.96
C ASN A 79 13.10 2.51 -4.92
N ALA A 80 13.96 2.89 -3.99
CA ALA A 80 13.62 3.83 -2.92
C ALA A 80 13.12 5.19 -3.43
N TRP A 81 13.68 5.70 -4.54
CA TRP A 81 13.20 6.95 -5.15
C TRP A 81 11.77 6.86 -5.66
N THR A 82 11.41 5.71 -6.23
CA THR A 82 10.03 5.44 -6.67
C THR A 82 9.05 5.55 -5.49
N GLU A 83 9.39 4.95 -4.35
CA GLU A 83 8.54 5.00 -3.15
C GLU A 83 8.45 6.42 -2.57
N ILE A 84 9.58 7.11 -2.42
CA ILE A 84 9.62 8.48 -1.90
C ILE A 84 8.80 9.45 -2.77
N VAL A 85 9.00 9.40 -4.08
CA VAL A 85 8.30 10.28 -5.02
C VAL A 85 6.80 9.95 -5.07
N ALA A 86 6.42 8.67 -4.98
CA ALA A 86 5.02 8.28 -4.91
C ALA A 86 4.33 8.83 -3.66
N MET A 87 4.96 8.69 -2.49
CA MET A 87 4.42 9.21 -1.24
C MET A 87 4.31 10.74 -1.27
N ALA A 88 5.36 11.43 -1.72
CA ALA A 88 5.35 12.88 -1.82
C ALA A 88 4.30 13.39 -2.82
N SER A 89 4.23 12.80 -4.01
CA SER A 89 3.27 13.21 -5.04
C SER A 89 1.82 12.89 -4.65
N ALA A 90 1.56 11.75 -4.00
CA ALA A 90 0.24 11.40 -3.48
C ALA A 90 -0.21 12.39 -2.40
N THR A 91 0.66 12.73 -1.47
CA THR A 91 0.36 13.70 -0.41
C THR A 91 0.10 15.08 -0.98
N ILE A 92 0.97 15.57 -1.88
CA ILE A 92 0.77 16.87 -2.54
C ILE A 92 -0.56 16.89 -3.32
N MET A 93 -0.85 15.84 -4.08
CA MET A 93 -2.09 15.74 -4.83
C MET A 93 -3.32 15.69 -3.93
N ALA A 94 -3.25 15.00 -2.78
CA ALA A 94 -4.32 14.97 -1.80
C ALA A 94 -4.66 16.38 -1.28
N PHE A 95 -3.64 17.16 -0.89
CA PHE A 95 -3.84 18.55 -0.48
C PHE A 95 -4.41 19.41 -1.61
N VAL A 96 -3.92 19.28 -2.82
CA VAL A 96 -4.44 20.01 -3.98
C VAL A 96 -5.92 19.70 -4.22
N LEU A 97 -6.29 18.41 -4.24
CA LEU A 97 -7.66 17.99 -4.53
C LEU A 97 -8.65 18.34 -3.42
N VAL A 98 -8.23 18.30 -2.17
CA VAL A 98 -9.12 18.58 -1.04
C VAL A 98 -9.28 20.08 -0.79
N LEU A 99 -8.18 20.85 -0.89
CA LEU A 99 -8.19 22.27 -0.52
C LEU A 99 -8.46 23.21 -1.70
N LEU A 100 -8.09 22.81 -2.92
CA LEU A 100 -8.12 23.73 -4.09
C LEU A 100 -9.12 23.32 -5.16
N VAL A 101 -9.65 22.09 -5.13
CA VAL A 101 -10.61 21.59 -6.12
C VAL A 101 -12.01 21.46 -5.51
N PRO A 102 -12.94 22.38 -5.78
CA PRO A 102 -14.33 22.25 -5.32
C PRO A 102 -15.00 21.00 -5.88
N ASP A 103 -15.86 20.38 -5.08
CA ASP A 103 -16.58 19.15 -5.46
C ASP A 103 -17.42 19.36 -6.73
N ALA A 104 -18.05 20.52 -6.85
CA ALA A 104 -18.87 20.87 -8.03
C ALA A 104 -18.10 20.84 -9.37
N TRP A 105 -16.76 20.88 -9.36
CA TRP A 105 -15.97 20.83 -10.60
C TRP A 105 -15.71 19.39 -11.07
N VAL A 106 -15.81 18.43 -10.18
CA VAL A 106 -15.43 17.04 -10.43
C VAL A 106 -16.60 16.08 -10.31
N GLU A 107 -17.69 16.50 -9.66
CA GLU A 107 -18.90 15.70 -9.55
C GLU A 107 -19.54 15.44 -10.93
N THR A 108 -19.93 14.20 -11.16
CA THR A 108 -20.56 13.74 -12.41
C THR A 108 -21.90 13.07 -12.12
N THR A 109 -22.70 12.84 -13.18
CA THR A 109 -23.97 12.10 -13.05
C THR A 109 -23.80 10.65 -12.64
N LEU A 110 -22.60 10.08 -12.78
CA LEU A 110 -22.28 8.66 -12.51
C LEU A 110 -21.44 8.44 -11.25
N LEU A 111 -20.60 9.42 -10.89
CA LEU A 111 -19.66 9.31 -9.79
C LEU A 111 -19.72 10.56 -8.92
N ASP A 112 -19.69 10.36 -7.61
CA ASP A 112 -19.55 11.45 -6.66
C ASP A 112 -18.16 12.09 -6.71
N ALA A 113 -18.02 13.28 -6.14
CA ALA A 113 -16.77 14.03 -6.16
C ALA A 113 -15.62 13.27 -5.50
N ALA A 114 -15.89 12.52 -4.42
CA ALA A 114 -14.86 11.75 -3.70
C ALA A 114 -14.28 10.65 -4.57
N ALA A 115 -15.14 9.91 -5.29
CA ALA A 115 -14.70 8.86 -6.22
C ALA A 115 -13.88 9.44 -7.38
N VAL A 116 -14.28 10.57 -7.94
CA VAL A 116 -13.53 11.23 -9.03
C VAL A 116 -12.19 11.73 -8.54
N LYS A 117 -12.12 12.39 -7.37
CA LYS A 117 -10.87 12.83 -6.74
C LYS A 117 -9.93 11.65 -6.48
N LEU A 118 -10.48 10.52 -6.01
CA LEU A 118 -9.71 9.29 -5.80
C LEU A 118 -9.10 8.78 -7.11
N LEU A 119 -9.88 8.71 -8.19
CA LEU A 119 -9.39 8.28 -9.50
C LEU A 119 -8.30 9.20 -10.04
N ILE A 120 -8.46 10.52 -9.88
CA ILE A 120 -7.45 11.52 -10.28
C ILE A 120 -6.17 11.31 -9.46
N ALA A 121 -6.26 11.20 -8.13
CA ALA A 121 -5.12 11.02 -7.25
C ALA A 121 -4.35 9.74 -7.60
N VAL A 122 -5.04 8.61 -7.74
CA VAL A 122 -4.42 7.32 -8.09
C VAL A 122 -3.77 7.37 -9.47
N SER A 123 -4.48 7.91 -10.47
CA SER A 123 -3.96 8.00 -11.85
C SER A 123 -2.73 8.88 -11.92
N PHE A 124 -2.79 10.09 -11.36
CA PHE A 124 -1.66 11.02 -11.33
C PHE A 124 -0.45 10.42 -10.60
N THR A 125 -0.64 9.92 -9.39
CA THR A 125 0.45 9.33 -8.61
C THR A 125 1.05 8.13 -9.32
N SER A 126 0.21 7.30 -9.97
CA SER A 126 0.68 6.14 -10.75
C SER A 126 1.57 6.57 -11.93
N LEU A 127 1.18 7.58 -12.66
CA LEU A 127 2.00 8.13 -13.74
C LEU A 127 3.34 8.67 -13.23
N VAL A 128 3.31 9.39 -12.12
CA VAL A 128 4.52 9.98 -11.52
C VAL A 128 5.49 8.90 -11.05
N TRP A 129 5.04 7.90 -10.29
CA TRP A 129 5.96 6.88 -9.80
C TRP A 129 6.42 5.91 -10.91
N ILE A 130 5.60 5.63 -11.92
CA ILE A 130 6.03 4.88 -13.11
C ILE A 130 7.15 5.63 -13.82
N ALA A 131 6.95 6.92 -14.10
CA ALA A 131 7.98 7.76 -14.71
C ALA A 131 9.26 7.77 -13.88
N THR A 132 9.16 7.97 -12.55
CA THR A 132 10.30 7.95 -11.64
C THR A 132 11.04 6.61 -11.68
N THR A 133 10.32 5.49 -11.72
CA THR A 133 10.92 4.15 -11.80
C THR A 133 11.80 4.00 -13.05
N TYR A 134 11.41 4.59 -14.17
CA TYR A 134 12.19 4.54 -15.41
C TYR A 134 13.29 5.59 -15.49
N LEU A 135 13.09 6.76 -14.91
CA LEU A 135 14.05 7.88 -14.93
C LEU A 135 15.17 7.72 -13.90
N THR A 136 14.95 6.94 -12.83
CA THR A 136 15.96 6.70 -11.79
C THR A 136 16.74 5.41 -12.05
N LYS A 137 17.95 5.35 -11.51
CA LYS A 137 18.75 4.13 -11.55
C LYS A 137 18.13 3.08 -10.62
N PRO A 138 18.00 1.83 -11.08
CA PRO A 138 17.56 0.74 -10.21
C PRO A 138 18.61 0.48 -9.11
N GLU A 139 18.25 -0.30 -8.11
CA GLU A 139 19.18 -0.80 -7.10
C GLU A 139 20.30 -1.64 -7.74
N SER A 140 21.43 -1.76 -7.03
CA SER A 140 22.54 -2.56 -7.53
C SER A 140 22.13 -4.03 -7.70
N MET A 141 22.64 -4.69 -8.74
CA MET A 141 22.31 -6.08 -9.01
C MET A 141 22.69 -6.99 -7.84
N GLU A 142 23.78 -6.69 -7.14
CA GLU A 142 24.21 -7.39 -5.94
C GLU A 142 23.15 -7.32 -4.82
N THR A 143 22.60 -6.12 -4.58
CA THR A 143 21.54 -5.92 -3.58
C THR A 143 20.27 -6.68 -3.97
N LEU A 144 19.91 -6.66 -5.26
CA LEU A 144 18.72 -7.35 -5.77
C LEU A 144 18.85 -8.88 -5.69
N VAL A 145 20.04 -9.43 -6.01
CA VAL A 145 20.30 -10.86 -5.88
C VAL A 145 20.23 -11.29 -4.43
N ARG A 146 20.88 -10.56 -3.51
CA ARG A 146 20.80 -10.86 -2.07
C ARG A 146 19.38 -10.78 -1.53
N PHE A 147 18.58 -9.81 -1.97
CA PHE A 147 17.17 -9.73 -1.62
C PHE A 147 16.40 -10.95 -2.15
N TYR A 148 16.65 -11.33 -3.41
CA TYR A 148 16.00 -12.50 -4.00
C TYR A 148 16.34 -13.80 -3.27
N GLU A 149 17.59 -14.00 -2.86
CA GLU A 149 18.03 -15.15 -2.06
C GLU A 149 17.27 -15.27 -0.73
N GLN A 150 17.03 -14.13 -0.07
CA GLN A 150 16.36 -14.11 1.24
C GLN A 150 14.85 -14.23 1.16
N VAL A 151 14.22 -13.60 0.16
CA VAL A 151 12.78 -13.37 0.11
C VAL A 151 12.08 -14.25 -0.92
N GLN A 152 12.78 -14.59 -2.01
CA GLN A 152 12.27 -15.43 -3.10
C GLN A 152 10.88 -15.00 -3.61
N PRO A 153 10.72 -13.72 -4.05
CA PRO A 153 9.41 -13.18 -4.38
C PRO A 153 8.75 -13.84 -5.60
N GLY A 154 9.52 -14.60 -6.39
CA GLY A 154 9.03 -15.31 -7.58
C GLY A 154 8.51 -14.40 -8.70
N GLY A 155 8.12 -15.06 -9.81
CA GLY A 155 7.41 -14.43 -10.91
C GLY A 155 8.26 -13.77 -12.00
N PRO A 156 7.63 -13.43 -13.14
CA PRO A 156 8.32 -12.95 -14.34
C PRO A 156 9.01 -11.60 -14.16
N GLY A 157 8.55 -10.79 -13.19
CA GLY A 157 9.14 -9.48 -12.91
C GLY A 157 10.53 -9.56 -12.27
N TRP A 158 10.98 -10.74 -11.83
CA TRP A 158 12.32 -10.97 -11.27
C TRP A 158 13.27 -11.73 -12.19
N LYS A 159 12.80 -12.13 -13.37
CA LYS A 159 13.59 -12.93 -14.32
C LYS A 159 14.98 -12.33 -14.58
N LYS A 160 15.08 -11.02 -14.76
CA LYS A 160 16.37 -10.33 -15.02
C LYS A 160 17.36 -10.50 -13.86
N VAL A 161 16.88 -10.53 -12.63
CA VAL A 161 17.71 -10.73 -11.43
C VAL A 161 18.13 -12.19 -11.32
N ILE A 162 17.22 -13.13 -11.60
CA ILE A 162 17.51 -14.57 -11.64
C ILE A 162 18.58 -14.86 -12.70
N ASP A 163 18.41 -14.37 -13.94
CA ASP A 163 19.37 -14.54 -15.03
C ASP A 163 20.77 -13.96 -14.68
N ALA A 164 20.80 -12.86 -13.90
CA ALA A 164 22.05 -12.25 -13.45
C ALA A 164 22.73 -13.06 -12.35
N ALA A 165 21.97 -13.63 -11.42
CA ALA A 165 22.47 -14.51 -10.38
C ALA A 165 23.04 -15.82 -10.95
N GLU A 166 22.34 -16.42 -11.90
CA GLU A 166 22.79 -17.64 -12.60
C GLU A 166 24.15 -17.42 -13.30
N LYS A 167 24.37 -16.25 -13.90
CA LYS A 167 25.66 -15.89 -14.50
C LYS A 167 26.80 -15.76 -13.47
N GLN A 168 26.47 -15.52 -12.21
CA GLN A 168 27.40 -15.47 -11.08
C GLN A 168 27.58 -16.85 -10.41
N GLY A 169 26.95 -17.89 -10.92
CA GLY A 169 27.02 -19.24 -10.37
C GLY A 169 26.02 -19.51 -9.24
N ILE A 170 25.10 -18.59 -8.96
CA ILE A 170 24.03 -18.76 -7.96
C ILE A 170 22.84 -19.39 -8.67
N LEU A 171 22.54 -20.65 -8.33
CA LEU A 171 21.44 -21.40 -8.93
C LEU A 171 20.26 -21.43 -7.97
N PHE A 172 19.08 -21.05 -8.44
CA PHE A 172 17.83 -21.20 -7.73
C PHE A 172 17.08 -22.45 -8.19
N SER A 173 16.46 -23.17 -7.24
CA SER A 173 15.59 -24.31 -7.58
C SER A 173 14.32 -23.85 -8.32
N GLU A 174 13.68 -24.77 -9.04
CA GLU A 174 12.40 -24.48 -9.70
C GLU A 174 11.29 -24.07 -8.70
N GLU A 175 11.32 -24.62 -7.49
CA GLU A 175 10.42 -24.22 -6.39
C GLU A 175 10.65 -22.77 -5.97
N GLN A 176 11.92 -22.33 -5.93
CA GLN A 176 12.28 -20.94 -5.62
C GLN A 176 11.92 -19.95 -6.75
N LYS A 177 11.77 -20.44 -7.98
CA LYS A 177 11.30 -19.67 -9.13
C LYS A 177 9.79 -19.71 -9.29
N GLY A 178 9.10 -20.52 -8.51
CA GLY A 178 7.65 -20.69 -8.55
C GLY A 178 6.87 -19.39 -8.42
N TRP A 179 5.73 -19.32 -9.07
CA TRP A 179 4.90 -18.14 -9.10
C TRP A 179 3.42 -18.48 -8.87
N ASP A 180 3.03 -18.39 -7.62
CA ASP A 180 1.65 -18.68 -7.17
C ASP A 180 0.74 -17.45 -7.16
N LEU A 181 1.20 -16.34 -7.80
CA LEU A 181 0.46 -15.09 -7.80
C LEU A 181 -0.98 -15.21 -8.34
N PRO A 182 -1.27 -15.92 -9.45
CA PRO A 182 -2.64 -16.06 -9.92
C PRO A 182 -3.56 -16.73 -8.89
N GLN A 183 -3.09 -17.78 -8.23
CA GLN A 183 -3.83 -18.47 -7.17
C GLN A 183 -3.98 -17.60 -5.92
N SER A 184 -2.94 -16.86 -5.58
CA SER A 184 -2.94 -15.93 -4.45
C SER A 184 -3.90 -14.75 -4.71
N LEU A 185 -3.89 -14.15 -5.90
CA LEU A 185 -4.84 -13.09 -6.28
C LEU A 185 -6.28 -13.60 -6.29
N LEU A 186 -6.53 -14.80 -6.80
CA LEU A 186 -7.84 -15.43 -6.75
C LEU A 186 -8.29 -15.64 -5.29
N SER A 187 -7.39 -16.09 -4.43
CA SER A 187 -7.66 -16.27 -3.00
C SER A 187 -8.00 -14.94 -2.29
N VAL A 188 -7.28 -13.86 -2.63
CA VAL A 188 -7.57 -12.50 -2.12
C VAL A 188 -8.94 -12.03 -2.61
N ALA A 189 -9.25 -12.17 -3.90
CA ALA A 189 -10.53 -11.77 -4.47
C ALA A 189 -11.70 -12.54 -3.84
N LEU A 190 -11.58 -13.87 -3.73
CA LEU A 190 -12.61 -14.71 -3.09
C LEU A 190 -12.74 -14.41 -1.60
N GLY A 191 -11.63 -14.19 -0.89
CA GLY A 191 -11.64 -13.82 0.52
C GLY A 191 -12.35 -12.48 0.76
N THR A 192 -12.02 -11.48 -0.05
CA THR A 192 -12.67 -10.16 -0.02
C THR A 192 -14.16 -10.28 -0.31
N LEU A 193 -14.53 -10.99 -1.38
CA LEU A 193 -15.94 -11.24 -1.72
C LEU A 193 -16.67 -11.94 -0.57
N GLY A 194 -16.08 -12.95 0.03
CA GLY A 194 -16.66 -13.70 1.15
C GLY A 194 -16.92 -12.82 2.37
N ILE A 195 -15.95 -11.98 2.76
CA ILE A 195 -16.07 -11.06 3.90
C ILE A 195 -17.16 -10.00 3.65
N TYR A 196 -17.14 -9.33 2.50
CA TYR A 196 -18.17 -8.33 2.19
C TYR A 196 -19.55 -8.94 2.04
N ALA A 197 -19.66 -10.13 1.42
CA ALA A 197 -20.92 -10.83 1.33
C ALA A 197 -21.48 -11.21 2.73
N ALA A 198 -20.63 -11.64 3.68
CA ALA A 198 -21.03 -11.88 5.07
C ALA A 198 -21.52 -10.59 5.75
N LEU A 199 -20.78 -9.50 5.60
CA LEU A 199 -21.13 -8.21 6.19
C LEU A 199 -22.48 -7.72 5.68
N PHE A 200 -22.68 -7.69 4.35
CA PHE A 200 -23.93 -7.26 3.75
C PHE A 200 -25.08 -8.24 4.01
N SER A 201 -24.82 -9.53 4.10
CA SER A 201 -25.82 -10.54 4.50
C SER A 201 -26.38 -10.21 5.89
N THR A 202 -25.48 -9.98 6.86
CA THR A 202 -25.85 -9.62 8.23
C THR A 202 -26.70 -8.33 8.24
N GLY A 203 -26.28 -7.30 7.52
CA GLY A 203 -27.07 -6.07 7.39
C GLY A 203 -28.46 -6.30 6.80
N ASN A 204 -28.58 -7.09 5.74
CA ASN A 204 -29.87 -7.39 5.14
C ASN A 204 -30.78 -8.18 6.07
N PHE A 205 -30.28 -9.10 6.88
CA PHE A 205 -31.10 -9.80 7.90
C PHE A 205 -31.60 -8.84 8.98
N ILE A 206 -30.77 -7.91 9.46
CA ILE A 206 -31.19 -6.89 10.44
C ILE A 206 -32.31 -6.02 9.88
N TYR A 207 -32.24 -5.66 8.60
CA TYR A 207 -33.30 -4.86 7.93
C TYR A 207 -34.49 -5.69 7.39
N GLY A 208 -34.58 -6.97 7.73
CA GLY A 208 -35.72 -7.84 7.33
C GLY A 208 -35.72 -8.23 5.85
N LYS A 209 -34.63 -8.00 5.11
CA LYS A 209 -34.52 -8.35 3.67
C LYS A 209 -34.00 -9.77 3.49
N TRP A 210 -34.76 -10.77 3.94
CA TRP A 210 -34.35 -12.18 4.06
C TRP A 210 -33.80 -12.78 2.76
N ALA A 211 -34.47 -12.54 1.61
CA ALA A 211 -34.04 -13.10 0.33
C ALA A 211 -32.62 -12.65 -0.06
N TRP A 212 -32.33 -11.36 0.07
CA TRP A 212 -31.00 -10.82 -0.18
C TRP A 212 -29.98 -11.31 0.86
N GLY A 213 -30.36 -11.38 2.14
CA GLY A 213 -29.52 -11.92 3.20
C GLY A 213 -29.08 -13.35 2.93
N LEU A 214 -30.04 -14.25 2.55
CA LEU A 214 -29.72 -15.64 2.22
C LEU A 214 -28.85 -15.77 0.96
N GLY A 215 -29.09 -14.99 -0.09
CA GLY A 215 -28.27 -14.99 -1.29
C GLY A 215 -26.83 -14.60 -1.01
N LEU A 216 -26.62 -13.54 -0.24
CA LEU A 216 -25.28 -13.07 0.16
C LEU A 216 -24.60 -14.05 1.12
N LEU A 217 -25.34 -14.69 2.02
CA LEU A 217 -24.81 -15.74 2.88
C LEU A 217 -24.27 -16.93 2.05
N PHE A 218 -25.04 -17.35 1.04
CA PHE A 218 -24.60 -18.41 0.14
C PHE A 218 -23.30 -18.05 -0.59
N ILE A 219 -23.19 -16.81 -1.11
CA ILE A 219 -21.97 -16.30 -1.75
C ILE A 219 -20.83 -16.33 -0.77
N SER A 220 -21.02 -15.87 0.46
CA SER A 220 -19.99 -15.87 1.51
C SER A 220 -19.47 -17.27 1.82
N LEU A 221 -20.36 -18.22 2.05
CA LEU A 221 -20.01 -19.62 2.36
C LEU A 221 -19.28 -20.28 1.20
N THR A 222 -19.75 -20.06 -0.04
CA THR A 222 -19.13 -20.61 -1.24
C THR A 222 -17.71 -20.03 -1.44
N SER A 223 -17.55 -18.72 -1.30
CA SER A 223 -16.25 -18.05 -1.40
C SER A 223 -15.28 -18.57 -0.32
N SER A 224 -15.73 -18.71 0.92
CA SER A 224 -14.93 -19.24 2.03
C SER A 224 -14.49 -20.68 1.76
N PHE A 225 -15.41 -21.53 1.27
CA PHE A 225 -15.08 -22.90 0.89
C PHE A 225 -14.00 -22.96 -0.22
N LEU A 226 -14.15 -22.12 -1.25
CA LEU A 226 -13.18 -22.06 -2.35
C LEU A 226 -11.79 -21.59 -1.86
N VAL A 227 -11.73 -20.58 -0.98
CA VAL A 227 -10.46 -20.12 -0.37
C VAL A 227 -9.79 -21.26 0.41
N ILE A 228 -10.53 -21.99 1.25
CA ILE A 228 -9.99 -23.11 2.02
C ILE A 228 -9.48 -24.22 1.06
N ARG A 229 -10.17 -24.48 -0.03
CA ARG A 229 -9.74 -25.47 -1.03
C ARG A 229 -8.46 -25.04 -1.75
N LEU A 230 -8.38 -23.77 -2.18
CA LEU A 230 -7.16 -23.22 -2.80
C LEU A 230 -5.97 -23.24 -1.82
N TRP A 231 -6.18 -22.88 -0.58
CA TRP A 231 -5.15 -22.93 0.46
C TRP A 231 -4.55 -24.32 0.65
N ARG A 232 -5.38 -25.36 0.63
CA ARG A 232 -4.90 -26.75 0.73
C ARG A 232 -4.03 -27.14 -0.47
N GLN A 233 -4.33 -26.65 -1.65
CA GLN A 233 -3.53 -26.90 -2.86
C GLN A 233 -2.17 -26.19 -2.80
N LEU A 234 -2.09 -24.97 -2.25
CA LEU A 234 -0.84 -24.24 -2.07
C LEU A 234 0.09 -24.83 -0.98
N LYS A 235 -0.46 -25.57 -0.01
CA LYS A 235 0.34 -26.23 1.07
C LYS A 235 0.87 -27.61 0.71
N ILE A 236 0.43 -28.22 -0.37
CA ILE A 236 0.77 -29.59 -0.76
C ILE A 236 1.90 -29.61 -1.81
N ASN A 237 2.24 -28.45 -2.38
CA ASN A 237 3.41 -28.25 -3.25
C ASN A 237 4.53 -27.57 -2.48
#